data_78142713de13f74858944798e5271924
#
_entry.id   78142713de13f74858944798e5271924
#
_cell.length_a   1.000
_cell.length_b   1.000
_cell.length_c   1.000
_cell.angle_alpha   90.00
_cell.angle_beta   90.00
_cell.angle_gamma   90.00
#
_symmetry.space_group_name_H-M   'P 1'
#
loop_
_entity.id
_entity.type
_entity.pdbx_description
1 polymer ?
#
loop_
_entity_poly.entity_id
_entity_poly.type
_entity_poly.pdbx_seq_one_letter_code
_entity_poly.pdbx_strand_id
1 'polypeptide(L)'
;MKANTKFIRTEILAGISSFLKATFYIIIVNPAILSEAGMPFSAVVTSTVLVCSFGSIMMGIYAKNPFIIALGMGLNAFFTYTAVLGLGLSYETALGAVFWAGILFLILSILKVRDKIVQSIPHALRYAIAAGIGLFISFIGLQNAGLIVDNPVTLVSLGSLKDPICLTFLIGLGCTAILISRNVKGAMIIGILLTTALAWPIGRWWGDASIVNFGVPTLVNYTGIFAMPDFSLFLKANLFGSIQYAFLPVVFVFAFTDLFDSLSTFVGLAEASGYKDEDGNPRNLKKSLLADAITTIFSGLVGTSSGTVYIESAVGIREGGKTGLTAITAGILFLPFLFFSPLLSIVPSIASSIALVLVGSFMMKPLTKINWSMPDEAIPVFFTMILMPLTYSITTGIIIGFLSWTLLKFFSGKKEDINPALLIINLLSLLYLWL
;
A
#
# COMPACT_ATOMS: atom_id res chain seq x y z
N MET A 1 17.43 36.64 10.88
CA MET A 1 18.11 35.73 9.94
C MET A 1 18.46 34.38 10.54
N LYS A 2 19.22 34.26 11.64
CA LYS A 2 19.65 32.98 12.24
C LYS A 2 18.50 32.02 12.63
N ALA A 3 17.37 32.53 13.15
CA ALA A 3 16.21 31.67 13.52
C ALA A 3 15.53 31.03 12.32
N ASN A 4 15.42 31.75 11.19
CA ASN A 4 14.83 31.27 9.96
C ASN A 4 15.69 30.17 9.31
N THR A 5 17.02 30.33 9.34
CA THR A 5 17.96 29.33 8.80
C THR A 5 17.92 28.01 9.60
N LYS A 6 17.82 28.09 10.95
CA LYS A 6 17.69 26.91 11.80
C LYS A 6 16.39 26.17 11.53
N PHE A 7 15.28 26.88 11.33
CA PHE A 7 13.98 26.30 11.00
C PHE A 7 14.03 25.59 9.65
N ILE A 8 14.51 26.24 8.58
CA ILE A 8 14.64 25.64 7.25
C ILE A 8 15.52 24.37 7.29
N ARG A 9 16.63 24.42 8.01
CA ARG A 9 17.52 23.26 8.17
C ARG A 9 16.81 22.08 8.84
N THR A 10 16.00 22.34 9.87
CA THR A 10 15.22 21.30 10.55
C THR A 10 14.21 20.66 9.60
N GLU A 11 13.48 21.44 8.81
CA GLU A 11 12.52 20.94 7.81
C GLU A 11 13.19 20.06 6.74
N ILE A 12 14.33 20.50 6.22
CA ILE A 12 15.10 19.73 5.24
C ILE A 12 15.59 18.41 5.85
N LEU A 13 16.18 18.45 7.05
CA LEU A 13 16.64 17.24 7.73
C LEU A 13 15.48 16.28 8.03
N ALA A 14 14.33 16.80 8.41
CA ALA A 14 13.12 16.00 8.61
C ALA A 14 12.64 15.32 7.30
N GLY A 15 12.70 16.04 6.18
CA GLY A 15 12.39 15.48 4.85
C GLY A 15 13.37 14.38 4.43
N ILE A 16 14.67 14.61 4.59
CA ILE A 16 15.71 13.60 4.33
C ILE A 16 15.48 12.35 5.20
N SER A 17 15.21 12.56 6.48
CA SER A 17 14.95 11.46 7.42
C SER A 17 13.71 10.65 7.05
N SER A 18 12.62 11.30 6.70
CA SER A 18 11.41 10.61 6.25
C SER A 18 11.65 9.82 4.98
N PHE A 19 12.35 10.41 4.01
CA PHE A 19 12.72 9.72 2.78
C PHE A 19 13.55 8.47 3.06
N LEU A 20 14.71 8.62 3.73
CA LEU A 20 15.66 7.53 3.92
C LEU A 20 15.18 6.44 4.88
N LYS A 21 14.42 6.81 5.92
CA LYS A 21 14.06 5.87 6.98
C LYS A 21 12.73 5.15 6.73
N ALA A 22 11.86 5.76 5.95
CA ALA A 22 10.48 5.36 5.94
C ALA A 22 9.89 5.13 4.55
N THR A 23 10.30 5.88 3.53
CA THR A 23 9.63 5.83 2.23
C THR A 23 10.49 5.28 1.09
N PHE A 24 11.81 5.27 1.25
CA PHE A 24 12.72 4.81 0.20
C PHE A 24 12.45 3.39 -0.30
N TYR A 25 12.06 2.47 0.60
CA TYR A 25 11.83 1.07 0.23
C TYR A 25 10.74 0.90 -0.84
N ILE A 26 9.81 1.86 -0.97
CA ILE A 26 8.72 1.77 -1.95
C ILE A 26 9.22 1.75 -3.39
N ILE A 27 10.35 2.41 -3.67
CA ILE A 27 10.97 2.43 -5.01
C ILE A 27 11.40 1.01 -5.43
N ILE A 28 11.62 0.13 -4.47
CA ILE A 28 11.99 -1.27 -4.68
C ILE A 28 10.76 -2.16 -4.71
N VAL A 29 9.91 -2.01 -3.69
CA VAL A 29 8.82 -2.95 -3.44
C VAL A 29 7.66 -2.77 -4.42
N ASN A 30 7.31 -1.52 -4.78
CA ASN A 30 6.23 -1.29 -5.73
C ASN A 30 6.53 -1.88 -7.11
N PRO A 31 7.71 -1.65 -7.74
CA PRO A 31 8.04 -2.31 -8.99
C PRO A 31 8.08 -3.83 -8.89
N ALA A 32 8.54 -4.39 -7.79
CA ALA A 32 8.54 -5.84 -7.58
C ALA A 32 7.11 -6.41 -7.63
N ILE A 33 6.15 -5.77 -6.95
CA ILE A 33 4.75 -6.22 -6.91
C ILE A 33 4.08 -6.07 -8.29
N LEU A 34 4.19 -4.88 -8.91
CA LEU A 34 3.48 -4.60 -10.16
C LEU A 34 4.06 -5.36 -11.35
N SER A 35 5.34 -5.74 -11.29
CA SER A 35 5.95 -6.58 -12.34
C SER A 35 5.32 -7.97 -12.41
N GLU A 36 4.79 -8.50 -11.32
CA GLU A 36 4.04 -9.76 -11.31
C GLU A 36 2.72 -9.66 -12.10
N ALA A 37 2.19 -8.44 -12.27
CA ALA A 37 1.06 -8.15 -13.18
C ALA A 37 1.48 -8.05 -14.66
N GLY A 38 2.74 -8.36 -15.00
CA GLY A 38 3.26 -8.28 -16.36
C GLY A 38 3.73 -6.87 -16.78
N MET A 39 3.85 -5.93 -15.84
CA MET A 39 4.32 -4.57 -16.13
C MET A 39 5.86 -4.53 -16.18
N PRO A 40 6.49 -3.78 -17.13
CA PRO A 40 7.94 -3.66 -17.20
C PRO A 40 8.52 -3.02 -15.94
N PHE A 41 9.48 -3.69 -15.28
CA PHE A 41 10.06 -3.23 -14.01
C PHE A 41 10.63 -1.80 -14.09
N SER A 42 11.40 -1.49 -15.16
CA SER A 42 12.00 -0.16 -15.39
C SER A 42 10.95 0.94 -15.49
N ALA A 43 9.86 0.68 -16.19
CA ALA A 43 8.76 1.62 -16.36
C ALA A 43 7.98 1.83 -15.05
N VAL A 44 7.78 0.77 -14.26
CA VAL A 44 7.16 0.89 -12.94
C VAL A 44 8.06 1.66 -11.97
N VAL A 45 9.40 1.48 -12.01
CA VAL A 45 10.33 2.33 -11.24
C VAL A 45 10.14 3.81 -11.61
N THR A 46 10.12 4.12 -12.91
CA THR A 46 9.92 5.49 -13.41
C THR A 46 8.60 6.07 -12.90
N SER A 47 7.50 5.34 -13.07
CA SER A 47 6.17 5.75 -12.61
C SER A 47 6.10 5.93 -11.09
N THR A 48 6.70 5.02 -10.32
CA THR A 48 6.81 5.09 -8.85
C THR A 48 7.48 6.37 -8.41
N VAL A 49 8.65 6.66 -8.97
CA VAL A 49 9.42 7.86 -8.64
C VAL A 49 8.64 9.13 -8.98
N LEU A 50 8.01 9.18 -10.15
CA LEU A 50 7.21 10.34 -10.57
C LEU A 50 6.05 10.59 -9.64
N VAL A 51 5.31 9.55 -9.26
CA VAL A 51 4.14 9.69 -8.36
C VAL A 51 4.57 10.10 -6.95
N CYS A 52 5.60 9.45 -6.39
CA CYS A 52 6.11 9.81 -5.06
C CYS A 52 6.63 11.25 -5.02
N SER A 53 7.34 11.67 -6.08
CA SER A 53 7.85 13.04 -6.20
C SER A 53 6.71 14.05 -6.36
N PHE A 54 5.86 13.87 -7.37
CA PHE A 54 4.74 14.76 -7.66
C PHE A 54 3.79 14.90 -6.47
N GLY A 55 3.34 13.77 -5.91
CA GLY A 55 2.39 13.75 -4.79
C GLY A 55 2.95 14.42 -3.55
N SER A 56 4.20 14.13 -3.18
CA SER A 56 4.85 14.74 -2.01
C SER A 56 5.08 16.23 -2.21
N ILE A 57 5.52 16.67 -3.39
CA ILE A 57 5.69 18.09 -3.71
C ILE A 57 4.34 18.80 -3.69
N MET A 58 3.30 18.21 -4.28
CA MET A 58 1.96 18.77 -4.28
C MET A 58 1.38 18.86 -2.86
N MET A 59 1.56 17.84 -2.02
CA MET A 59 1.19 17.86 -0.60
C MET A 59 1.88 19.01 0.12
N GLY A 60 3.18 19.22 -0.14
CA GLY A 60 3.97 20.27 0.45
C GLY A 60 3.56 21.69 0.02
N ILE A 61 3.31 21.90 -1.28
CA ILE A 61 2.98 23.22 -1.83
C ILE A 61 1.51 23.58 -1.58
N TYR A 62 0.59 22.68 -1.93
CA TYR A 62 -0.84 22.95 -1.91
C TYR A 62 -1.48 22.76 -0.53
N ALA A 63 -1.23 21.62 0.11
CA ALA A 63 -1.77 21.34 1.44
C ALA A 63 -0.92 21.94 2.58
N LYS A 64 0.34 22.29 2.30
CA LYS A 64 1.32 22.83 3.27
C LYS A 64 1.54 21.89 4.46
N ASN A 65 1.41 20.59 4.25
CA ASN A 65 1.58 19.55 5.26
C ASN A 65 2.91 18.80 5.07
N PRO A 66 3.55 18.34 6.17
CA PRO A 66 4.81 17.59 6.12
C PRO A 66 4.62 16.11 5.75
N PHE A 67 3.52 15.78 5.07
CA PHE A 67 3.15 14.39 4.76
C PHE A 67 3.69 13.98 3.40
N ILE A 68 4.33 12.81 3.34
CA ILE A 68 4.85 12.23 2.11
C ILE A 68 3.75 11.37 1.48
N ILE A 69 3.60 11.49 0.16
CA ILE A 69 2.78 10.60 -0.64
C ILE A 69 3.70 9.56 -1.30
N ALA A 70 3.30 8.31 -1.22
CA ALA A 70 3.93 7.20 -1.93
C ALA A 70 2.87 6.16 -2.32
N LEU A 71 3.25 5.04 -2.96
CA LEU A 71 2.29 4.04 -3.44
C LEU A 71 1.76 3.20 -2.28
N GLY A 72 0.44 3.11 -2.17
CA GLY A 72 -0.24 2.33 -1.13
C GLY A 72 0.00 0.82 -1.30
N MET A 73 0.64 0.17 -0.32
CA MET A 73 0.96 -1.26 -0.42
C MET A 73 -0.27 -2.15 -0.60
N GLY A 74 -1.35 -1.84 0.11
CA GLY A 74 -2.63 -2.54 -0.04
C GLY A 74 -3.24 -2.37 -1.43
N LEU A 75 -3.11 -1.17 -2.01
CA LEU A 75 -3.59 -0.84 -3.35
C LEU A 75 -2.73 -1.49 -4.43
N ASN A 76 -1.40 -1.60 -4.21
CA ASN A 76 -0.51 -2.35 -5.08
C ASN A 76 -0.91 -3.84 -5.13
N ALA A 77 -1.15 -4.42 -3.97
CA ALA A 77 -1.58 -5.81 -3.86
C ALA A 77 -2.96 -6.03 -4.51
N PHE A 78 -3.91 -5.13 -4.29
CA PHE A 78 -5.21 -5.18 -4.96
C PHE A 78 -5.08 -5.07 -6.48
N PHE A 79 -4.25 -4.15 -6.97
CA PHE A 79 -3.96 -3.98 -8.39
C PHE A 79 -3.45 -5.29 -9.01
N THR A 80 -2.36 -5.83 -8.47
CA THR A 80 -1.67 -6.98 -9.04
C THR A 80 -2.45 -8.26 -8.84
N TYR A 81 -2.77 -8.59 -7.60
CA TYR A 81 -3.25 -9.93 -7.28
C TYR A 81 -4.77 -10.07 -7.40
N THR A 82 -5.53 -9.02 -7.11
CA THR A 82 -6.99 -9.10 -7.26
C THR A 82 -7.44 -8.67 -8.64
N ALA A 83 -7.07 -7.46 -9.10
CA ALA A 83 -7.59 -6.94 -10.35
C ALA A 83 -6.97 -7.63 -11.58
N VAL A 84 -5.63 -7.71 -11.66
CA VAL A 84 -4.97 -8.28 -12.84
C VAL A 84 -4.96 -9.80 -12.80
N LEU A 85 -4.35 -10.42 -11.80
CA LEU A 85 -4.19 -11.88 -11.75
C LEU A 85 -5.47 -12.61 -11.37
N GLY A 86 -6.26 -12.06 -10.43
CA GLY A 86 -7.49 -12.70 -9.94
C GLY A 86 -8.69 -12.55 -10.86
N LEU A 87 -8.95 -11.32 -11.34
CA LEU A 87 -10.09 -11.03 -12.23
C LEU A 87 -9.71 -11.09 -13.72
N GLY A 88 -8.43 -11.29 -14.06
CA GLY A 88 -7.97 -11.39 -15.45
C GLY A 88 -8.01 -10.07 -16.22
N LEU A 89 -8.00 -8.90 -15.54
CA LEU A 89 -7.92 -7.61 -16.22
C LEU A 89 -6.53 -7.44 -16.84
N SER A 90 -6.46 -6.80 -18.01
CA SER A 90 -5.17 -6.29 -18.46
C SER A 90 -4.69 -5.18 -17.52
N TYR A 91 -3.38 -5.04 -17.34
CA TYR A 91 -2.84 -3.97 -16.48
C TYR A 91 -3.25 -2.57 -16.96
N GLU A 92 -3.44 -2.38 -18.27
CA GLU A 92 -3.94 -1.12 -18.84
C GLU A 92 -5.36 -0.81 -18.37
N THR A 93 -6.21 -1.83 -18.28
CA THR A 93 -7.59 -1.67 -17.76
C THR A 93 -7.56 -1.40 -16.26
N ALA A 94 -6.69 -2.06 -15.51
CA ALA A 94 -6.49 -1.78 -14.09
C ALA A 94 -5.95 -0.36 -13.83
N LEU A 95 -5.02 0.14 -14.67
CA LEU A 95 -4.57 1.55 -14.64
C LEU A 95 -5.72 2.54 -14.90
N GLY A 96 -6.60 2.22 -15.86
CA GLY A 96 -7.82 2.99 -16.10
C GLY A 96 -8.74 3.00 -14.88
N ALA A 97 -8.88 1.88 -14.18
CA ALA A 97 -9.65 1.82 -12.94
C ALA A 97 -9.05 2.69 -11.83
N VAL A 98 -7.71 2.72 -11.68
CA VAL A 98 -7.01 3.64 -10.75
C VAL A 98 -7.31 5.11 -11.11
N PHE A 99 -7.23 5.47 -12.39
CA PHE A 99 -7.56 6.83 -12.84
C PHE A 99 -8.98 7.24 -12.45
N TRP A 100 -9.98 6.40 -12.75
CA TRP A 100 -11.38 6.70 -12.42
C TRP A 100 -11.65 6.66 -10.91
N ALA A 101 -10.95 5.81 -10.18
CA ALA A 101 -10.98 5.82 -8.71
C ALA A 101 -10.50 7.16 -8.16
N GLY A 102 -9.41 7.71 -8.71
CA GLY A 102 -8.92 9.05 -8.36
C GLY A 102 -9.94 10.16 -8.68
N ILE A 103 -10.62 10.09 -9.84
CA ILE A 103 -11.69 11.01 -10.17
C ILE A 103 -12.85 10.92 -9.18
N LEU A 104 -13.30 9.70 -8.86
CA LEU A 104 -14.34 9.47 -7.86
C LEU A 104 -13.92 10.00 -6.49
N PHE A 105 -12.70 9.73 -6.06
CA PHE A 105 -12.15 10.25 -4.80
C PHE A 105 -12.10 11.79 -4.80
N LEU A 106 -11.71 12.41 -5.90
CA LEU A 106 -11.69 13.87 -6.07
C LEU A 106 -13.08 14.46 -5.92
N ILE A 107 -14.07 13.90 -6.61
CA ILE A 107 -15.48 14.33 -6.54
C ILE A 107 -16.00 14.23 -5.10
N LEU A 108 -15.79 13.09 -4.44
CA LEU A 108 -16.21 12.86 -3.06
C LEU A 108 -15.55 13.86 -2.09
N SER A 109 -14.28 14.22 -2.35
CA SER A 109 -13.54 15.19 -1.54
C SER A 109 -14.03 16.62 -1.70
N ILE A 110 -14.48 17.01 -2.90
CA ILE A 110 -15.06 18.34 -3.20
C ILE A 110 -16.46 18.48 -2.60
N LEU A 111 -17.32 17.47 -2.81
CA LEU A 111 -18.74 17.53 -2.46
C LEU A 111 -19.03 17.43 -0.96
N LYS A 112 -18.02 17.25 -0.09
CA LYS A 112 -18.18 17.02 1.35
C LYS A 112 -19.09 15.82 1.71
N VAL A 113 -19.49 15.02 0.73
CA VAL A 113 -20.26 13.77 0.94
C VAL A 113 -19.41 12.74 1.67
N ARG A 114 -18.10 12.88 1.52
CA ARG A 114 -17.09 12.06 2.18
C ARG A 114 -17.34 11.88 3.68
N ASP A 115 -17.57 13.00 4.41
CA ASP A 115 -17.75 12.94 5.88
C ASP A 115 -18.95 12.05 6.25
N LYS A 116 -20.00 12.09 5.43
CA LYS A 116 -21.17 11.22 5.57
C LYS A 116 -20.84 9.76 5.23
N ILE A 117 -20.12 9.49 4.14
CA ILE A 117 -19.70 8.13 3.74
C ILE A 117 -18.77 7.53 4.80
N VAL A 118 -17.78 8.29 5.25
CA VAL A 118 -16.83 7.82 6.28
C VAL A 118 -17.54 7.54 7.59
N GLN A 119 -18.46 8.41 8.02
CA GLN A 119 -19.27 8.19 9.22
C GLN A 119 -20.24 7.01 9.06
N SER A 120 -20.62 6.68 7.83
CA SER A 120 -21.53 5.57 7.54
C SER A 120 -20.91 4.20 7.71
N ILE A 121 -19.57 4.09 7.65
CA ILE A 121 -18.90 2.81 7.82
C ILE A 121 -18.45 2.65 9.27
N PRO A 122 -18.88 1.58 9.90
CA PRO A 122 -18.51 1.27 11.27
C PRO A 122 -17.00 1.28 11.48
N HIS A 123 -16.53 1.91 12.55
CA HIS A 123 -15.08 1.99 12.85
C HIS A 123 -14.42 0.61 12.90
N ALA A 124 -15.12 -0.39 13.46
CA ALA A 124 -14.62 -1.76 13.55
C ALA A 124 -14.32 -2.36 12.17
N LEU A 125 -15.19 -2.16 11.16
CA LEU A 125 -14.97 -2.64 9.81
C LEU A 125 -13.81 -1.90 9.11
N ARG A 126 -13.63 -0.60 9.37
CA ARG A 126 -12.47 0.14 8.84
C ARG A 126 -11.15 -0.42 9.37
N TYR A 127 -11.09 -0.74 10.66
CA TYR A 127 -9.93 -1.38 11.29
C TYR A 127 -9.72 -2.80 10.74
N ALA A 128 -10.81 -3.54 10.53
CA ALA A 128 -10.77 -4.87 9.95
C ALA A 128 -10.24 -4.88 8.51
N ILE A 129 -10.65 -3.92 7.68
CA ILE A 129 -10.17 -3.78 6.30
C ILE A 129 -8.66 -3.54 6.30
N ALA A 130 -8.16 -2.58 7.10
CA ALA A 130 -6.74 -2.32 7.18
C ALA A 130 -5.95 -3.56 7.62
N ALA A 131 -6.40 -4.25 8.65
CA ALA A 131 -5.76 -5.46 9.14
C ALA A 131 -5.87 -6.63 8.16
N GLY A 132 -7.01 -6.80 7.48
CA GLY A 132 -7.21 -7.82 6.44
C GLY A 132 -6.26 -7.62 5.25
N ILE A 133 -6.10 -6.39 4.79
CA ILE A 133 -5.10 -6.04 3.77
C ILE A 133 -3.70 -6.38 4.28
N GLY A 134 -3.38 -6.07 5.54
CA GLY A 134 -2.10 -6.42 6.14
C GLY A 134 -1.84 -7.93 6.17
N LEU A 135 -2.84 -8.74 6.55
CA LEU A 135 -2.76 -10.21 6.47
C LEU A 135 -2.57 -10.69 5.02
N PHE A 136 -3.30 -10.10 4.08
CA PHE A 136 -3.23 -10.46 2.68
C PHE A 136 -1.83 -10.22 2.09
N ILE A 137 -1.25 -9.01 2.28
CA ILE A 137 0.11 -8.74 1.78
C ILE A 137 1.17 -9.58 2.49
N SER A 138 0.98 -9.90 3.79
CA SER A 138 1.87 -10.82 4.50
C SER A 138 1.80 -12.22 3.91
N PHE A 139 0.61 -12.71 3.60
CA PHE A 139 0.40 -14.02 2.98
C PHE A 139 1.11 -14.10 1.63
N ILE A 140 0.97 -13.07 0.77
CA ILE A 140 1.69 -12.96 -0.50
C ILE A 140 3.21 -12.99 -0.28
N GLY A 141 3.72 -12.18 0.68
CA GLY A 141 5.15 -12.17 0.99
C GLY A 141 5.68 -13.54 1.43
N LEU A 142 4.90 -14.30 2.19
CA LEU A 142 5.25 -15.65 2.62
C LEU A 142 5.20 -16.66 1.46
N GLN A 143 4.29 -16.50 0.51
CA GLN A 143 4.23 -17.32 -0.72
C GLN A 143 5.42 -17.04 -1.63
N ASN A 144 5.72 -15.76 -1.92
CA ASN A 144 6.86 -15.37 -2.77
C ASN A 144 8.20 -15.83 -2.20
N ALA A 145 8.27 -16.00 -0.88
CA ALA A 145 9.44 -16.53 -0.19
C ALA A 145 9.48 -18.07 -0.14
N GLY A 146 8.47 -18.76 -0.65
CA GLY A 146 8.38 -20.22 -0.59
C GLY A 146 8.15 -20.79 0.82
N LEU A 147 7.78 -19.94 1.80
CA LEU A 147 7.45 -20.41 3.14
C LEU A 147 6.04 -21.00 3.22
N ILE A 148 5.11 -20.44 2.45
CA ILE A 148 3.77 -21.00 2.22
C ILE A 148 3.72 -21.46 0.78
N VAL A 149 3.37 -22.73 0.57
CA VAL A 149 3.26 -23.35 -0.75
C VAL A 149 1.88 -23.99 -0.90
N ASP A 150 1.46 -24.22 -2.14
CA ASP A 150 0.23 -24.92 -2.44
C ASP A 150 0.26 -26.37 -1.97
N ASN A 151 -0.89 -26.87 -1.60
CA ASN A 151 -1.09 -28.26 -1.21
C ASN A 151 -2.48 -28.71 -1.68
N PRO A 152 -2.57 -29.75 -2.51
CA PRO A 152 -3.85 -30.18 -3.09
C PRO A 152 -4.86 -30.70 -2.05
N VAL A 153 -4.43 -31.04 -0.84
CA VAL A 153 -5.31 -31.55 0.23
C VAL A 153 -5.74 -30.44 1.19
N THR A 154 -4.80 -29.59 1.60
CA THR A 154 -5.03 -28.55 2.64
C THR A 154 -5.05 -27.15 2.07
N LEU A 155 -4.96 -27.00 0.75
CA LEU A 155 -4.82 -25.76 -0.03
C LEU A 155 -3.47 -25.07 0.18
N VAL A 156 -2.98 -25.01 1.41
CA VAL A 156 -1.67 -24.43 1.75
C VAL A 156 -0.93 -25.32 2.76
N SER A 157 0.40 -25.32 2.66
CA SER A 157 1.28 -26.02 3.60
C SER A 157 2.58 -25.24 3.81
N LEU A 158 3.35 -25.66 4.80
CA LEU A 158 4.69 -25.13 5.02
C LEU A 158 5.62 -25.64 3.91
N GLY A 159 6.33 -24.71 3.27
CA GLY A 159 7.37 -25.03 2.32
C GLY A 159 8.59 -25.70 2.95
N SER A 160 9.54 -26.12 2.12
CA SER A 160 10.74 -26.76 2.60
C SER A 160 11.68 -25.77 3.30
N LEU A 161 11.86 -25.92 4.59
CA LEU A 161 12.85 -25.12 5.36
C LEU A 161 14.30 -25.42 4.96
N LYS A 162 14.54 -26.47 4.17
CA LYS A 162 15.87 -26.78 3.61
C LYS A 162 16.13 -26.06 2.29
N ASP A 163 15.10 -25.44 1.71
CA ASP A 163 15.24 -24.64 0.49
C ASP A 163 16.10 -23.39 0.78
N PRO A 164 17.16 -23.15 0.02
CA PRO A 164 18.01 -21.96 0.13
C PRO A 164 17.23 -20.64 0.10
N ILE A 165 16.17 -20.57 -0.71
CA ILE A 165 15.32 -19.39 -0.87
C ILE A 165 14.57 -19.12 0.43
N CYS A 166 13.87 -20.13 0.95
CA CYS A 166 13.13 -20.05 2.20
C CYS A 166 14.04 -19.72 3.39
N LEU A 167 15.20 -20.38 3.50
CA LEU A 167 16.18 -20.11 4.55
C LEU A 167 16.71 -18.66 4.49
N THR A 168 17.07 -18.19 3.31
CA THR A 168 17.57 -16.82 3.12
C THR A 168 16.52 -15.79 3.51
N PHE A 169 15.27 -16.03 3.13
CA PHE A 169 14.14 -15.18 3.54
C PHE A 169 13.99 -15.16 5.08
N LEU A 170 13.98 -16.31 5.73
CA LEU A 170 13.80 -16.40 7.20
C LEU A 170 14.93 -15.70 7.95
N ILE A 171 16.17 -15.86 7.51
CA ILE A 171 17.31 -15.15 8.11
C ILE A 171 17.15 -13.63 7.89
N GLY A 172 16.82 -13.20 6.68
CA GLY A 172 16.60 -11.80 6.35
C GLY A 172 15.45 -11.18 7.14
N LEU A 173 14.31 -11.90 7.25
CA LEU A 173 13.16 -11.48 8.04
C LEU A 173 13.51 -11.34 9.51
N GLY A 174 14.19 -12.34 10.09
CA GLY A 174 14.62 -12.33 11.48
C GLY A 174 15.58 -11.18 11.79
N CYS A 175 16.60 -10.97 10.93
CA CYS A 175 17.53 -9.85 11.07
C CYS A 175 16.81 -8.51 10.99
N THR A 176 15.90 -8.35 10.02
CA THR A 176 15.15 -7.10 9.86
C THR A 176 14.23 -6.83 11.05
N ALA A 177 13.53 -7.86 11.55
CA ALA A 177 12.70 -7.75 12.73
C ALA A 177 13.51 -7.34 13.99
N ILE A 178 14.72 -7.90 14.16
CA ILE A 178 15.64 -7.51 15.22
C ILE A 178 16.07 -6.05 15.08
N LEU A 179 16.42 -5.62 13.86
CA LEU A 179 16.81 -4.22 13.62
C LEU A 179 15.66 -3.25 13.94
N ILE A 180 14.43 -3.62 13.57
CA ILE A 180 13.23 -2.82 13.88
C ILE A 180 12.99 -2.78 15.40
N SER A 181 13.07 -3.91 16.09
CA SER A 181 12.85 -3.98 17.54
C SER A 181 13.89 -3.15 18.31
N ARG A 182 15.10 -3.01 17.75
CA ARG A 182 16.16 -2.15 18.28
C ARG A 182 16.06 -0.69 17.83
N ASN A 183 14.98 -0.32 17.13
CA ASN A 183 14.75 1.02 16.60
C ASN A 183 15.90 1.53 15.69
N VAL A 184 16.55 0.62 14.95
CA VAL A 184 17.61 1.00 14.01
C VAL A 184 16.99 1.79 12.85
N LYS A 185 17.56 2.96 12.59
CA LYS A 185 17.09 3.84 11.51
C LYS A 185 17.33 3.18 10.15
N GLY A 186 16.30 3.09 9.33
CA GLY A 186 16.37 2.44 8.01
C GLY A 186 16.43 0.90 8.06
N ALA A 187 15.99 0.29 9.16
CA ALA A 187 15.99 -1.16 9.35
C ALA A 187 15.41 -1.95 8.17
N MET A 188 14.32 -1.45 7.56
CA MET A 188 13.69 -2.08 6.40
C MET A 188 14.64 -2.15 5.20
N ILE A 189 15.29 -1.02 4.87
CA ILE A 189 16.23 -0.95 3.74
C ILE A 189 17.45 -1.83 4.02
N ILE A 190 18.00 -1.74 5.23
CA ILE A 190 19.14 -2.59 5.65
C ILE A 190 18.78 -4.06 5.53
N GLY A 191 17.57 -4.44 5.93
CA GLY A 191 17.07 -5.80 5.82
C GLY A 191 16.95 -6.28 4.38
N ILE A 192 16.37 -5.46 3.50
CA ILE A 192 16.27 -5.74 2.07
C ILE A 192 17.66 -5.93 1.45
N LEU A 193 18.59 -5.01 1.70
CA LEU A 193 19.95 -5.09 1.17
C LEU A 193 20.72 -6.29 1.73
N LEU A 194 20.61 -6.58 3.02
CA LEU A 194 21.19 -7.75 3.66
C LEU A 194 20.67 -9.04 3.01
N THR A 195 19.35 -9.14 2.83
CA THR A 195 18.74 -10.32 2.21
C THR A 195 19.16 -10.46 0.75
N THR A 196 19.26 -9.35 0.02
CA THR A 196 19.78 -9.35 -1.35
C THR A 196 21.21 -9.88 -1.39
N ALA A 197 22.06 -9.45 -0.46
CA ALA A 197 23.44 -9.95 -0.34
C ALA A 197 23.48 -11.45 0.02
N LEU A 198 22.64 -11.90 0.93
CA LEU A 198 22.50 -13.30 1.28
C LEU A 198 21.92 -14.17 0.15
N ALA A 199 21.12 -13.58 -0.74
CA ALA A 199 20.55 -14.26 -1.90
C ALA A 199 21.55 -14.40 -3.07
N TRP A 200 22.68 -13.68 -3.06
CA TRP A 200 23.67 -13.71 -4.13
C TRP A 200 24.21 -15.11 -4.49
N PRO A 201 24.47 -16.03 -3.52
CA PRO A 201 24.92 -17.39 -3.80
C PRO A 201 23.87 -18.28 -4.48
N ILE A 202 22.58 -17.95 -4.36
CA ILE A 202 21.49 -18.78 -4.88
C ILE A 202 21.52 -18.80 -6.40
N GLY A 203 21.51 -20.01 -6.97
CA GLY A 203 21.65 -20.26 -8.39
C GLY A 203 23.07 -20.16 -8.95
N ARG A 204 24.07 -19.84 -8.10
CA ARG A 204 25.50 -19.84 -8.46
C ARG A 204 26.26 -20.99 -7.82
N TRP A 205 26.06 -21.17 -6.52
CA TRP A 205 26.76 -22.17 -5.71
C TRP A 205 25.81 -22.98 -4.84
N TRP A 206 24.60 -22.51 -4.63
CA TRP A 206 23.63 -23.10 -3.73
C TRP A 206 22.22 -22.96 -4.25
N GLY A 207 21.54 -24.10 -4.50
CA GLY A 207 20.16 -24.15 -4.98
C GLY A 207 19.94 -23.67 -6.42
N ASP A 208 18.68 -23.59 -6.80
CA ASP A 208 18.22 -23.13 -8.11
C ASP A 208 16.97 -22.26 -7.92
N ALA A 209 16.96 -21.08 -8.52
CA ALA A 209 15.86 -20.13 -8.45
C ALA A 209 14.96 -20.14 -9.69
N SER A 210 15.17 -21.04 -10.65
CA SER A 210 14.43 -21.05 -11.93
C SER A 210 12.91 -21.10 -11.76
N ILE A 211 12.43 -21.78 -10.73
CA ILE A 211 10.99 -21.91 -10.43
C ILE A 211 10.39 -20.55 -10.01
N VAL A 212 11.10 -19.79 -9.19
CA VAL A 212 10.61 -18.51 -8.63
C VAL A 212 11.09 -17.28 -9.40
N ASN A 213 12.03 -17.44 -10.34
CA ASN A 213 12.60 -16.36 -11.13
C ASN A 213 12.43 -16.57 -12.64
N PHE A 214 11.25 -16.97 -13.06
CA PHE A 214 10.85 -17.06 -14.48
C PHE A 214 11.85 -17.82 -15.38
N GLY A 215 12.40 -18.93 -14.89
CA GLY A 215 13.36 -19.77 -15.61
C GLY A 215 14.82 -19.34 -15.50
N VAL A 216 15.12 -18.25 -14.78
CA VAL A 216 16.48 -17.81 -14.51
C VAL A 216 17.00 -18.47 -13.24
N PRO A 217 18.10 -19.25 -13.27
CA PRO A 217 18.57 -20.00 -12.11
C PRO A 217 19.09 -19.12 -10.97
N THR A 218 19.54 -17.89 -11.26
CA THR A 218 20.10 -16.95 -10.28
C THR A 218 19.04 -15.97 -9.79
N LEU A 219 18.95 -15.77 -8.47
CA LEU A 219 18.01 -14.79 -7.88
C LEU A 219 18.46 -13.33 -8.07
N VAL A 220 19.74 -13.07 -7.98
CA VAL A 220 20.30 -11.71 -8.03
C VAL A 220 21.05 -11.52 -9.34
N ASN A 221 20.55 -10.65 -10.19
CA ASN A 221 21.16 -10.38 -11.50
C ASN A 221 21.55 -8.91 -11.60
N TYR A 222 22.82 -8.67 -11.96
CA TYR A 222 23.34 -7.32 -12.16
C TYR A 222 23.28 -6.94 -13.65
N THR A 223 22.49 -5.91 -13.95
CA THR A 223 22.31 -5.42 -15.33
C THR A 223 22.95 -4.04 -15.59
N GLY A 224 23.48 -3.42 -14.54
CA GLY A 224 24.10 -2.09 -14.62
C GLY A 224 23.72 -1.18 -13.45
N ILE A 225 24.25 0.05 -13.46
CA ILE A 225 23.92 1.06 -12.43
C ILE A 225 22.91 2.06 -12.95
N PHE A 226 23.09 2.54 -14.16
CA PHE A 226 22.30 3.62 -14.76
C PHE A 226 21.55 3.15 -16.00
N ALA A 227 20.31 3.61 -16.13
CA ALA A 227 19.53 3.54 -17.37
C ALA A 227 18.74 4.84 -17.54
N MET A 228 18.32 5.13 -18.76
CA MET A 228 17.38 6.21 -19.01
C MET A 228 16.00 5.84 -18.44
N PRO A 229 15.22 6.82 -17.94
CA PRO A 229 13.85 6.59 -17.48
C PRO A 229 13.00 5.96 -18.58
N ASP A 230 12.25 4.94 -18.23
CA ASP A 230 11.36 4.23 -19.13
C ASP A 230 9.92 4.75 -18.97
N PHE A 231 9.43 5.43 -20.01
CA PHE A 231 8.09 6.00 -20.05
C PHE A 231 7.07 5.11 -20.79
N SER A 232 7.37 3.84 -21.03
CA SER A 232 6.51 2.95 -21.82
C SER A 232 5.10 2.75 -21.22
N LEU A 233 4.92 2.96 -19.93
CA LEU A 233 3.61 2.90 -19.26
C LEU A 233 2.84 4.24 -19.28
N PHE A 234 3.48 5.33 -19.70
CA PHE A 234 2.85 6.64 -19.71
C PHE A 234 1.66 6.68 -20.68
N LEU A 235 0.48 7.11 -20.19
CA LEU A 235 -0.79 7.16 -20.92
C LEU A 235 -1.24 5.80 -21.51
N LYS A 236 -0.80 4.68 -20.95
CA LYS A 236 -1.26 3.33 -21.34
C LYS A 236 -2.58 2.92 -20.68
N ALA A 237 -3.10 3.71 -19.75
CA ALA A 237 -4.37 3.43 -19.10
C ALA A 237 -5.52 3.33 -20.12
N ASN A 238 -6.22 2.20 -20.11
CA ASN A 238 -7.43 2.00 -20.92
C ASN A 238 -8.64 2.62 -20.20
N LEU A 239 -8.84 3.93 -20.39
CA LEU A 239 -9.87 4.69 -19.68
C LEU A 239 -11.29 4.25 -20.03
N PHE A 240 -11.56 3.91 -21.28
CA PHE A 240 -12.89 3.47 -21.71
C PHE A 240 -13.17 2.02 -21.36
N GLY A 241 -12.18 1.14 -21.46
CA GLY A 241 -12.32 -0.26 -21.08
C GLY A 241 -12.61 -0.44 -19.60
N SER A 242 -12.03 0.41 -18.74
CA SER A 242 -12.17 0.31 -17.29
C SER A 242 -13.51 0.78 -16.71
N ILE A 243 -14.33 1.51 -17.47
CA ILE A 243 -15.68 1.94 -17.05
C ILE A 243 -16.79 1.02 -17.56
N GLN A 244 -16.45 -0.10 -18.18
CA GLN A 244 -17.44 -1.13 -18.49
C GLN A 244 -18.13 -1.61 -17.22
N TYR A 245 -19.41 -1.95 -17.32
CA TYR A 245 -20.24 -2.31 -16.17
C TYR A 245 -19.61 -3.39 -15.27
N ALA A 246 -18.98 -4.39 -15.89
CA ALA A 246 -18.29 -5.46 -15.16
C ALA A 246 -17.12 -5.01 -14.28
N PHE A 247 -16.49 -3.86 -14.57
CA PHE A 247 -15.30 -3.38 -13.87
C PHE A 247 -15.58 -2.20 -12.91
N LEU A 248 -16.81 -1.66 -12.91
CA LEU A 248 -17.20 -0.61 -11.96
C LEU A 248 -16.95 -0.98 -10.49
N PRO A 249 -17.19 -2.23 -10.04
CA PRO A 249 -16.83 -2.63 -8.67
C PRO A 249 -15.34 -2.47 -8.37
N VAL A 250 -14.46 -2.74 -9.33
CA VAL A 250 -13.00 -2.58 -9.17
C VAL A 250 -12.65 -1.11 -8.97
N VAL A 251 -13.22 -0.21 -9.78
CA VAL A 251 -13.06 1.26 -9.63
C VAL A 251 -13.52 1.71 -8.24
N PHE A 252 -14.70 1.22 -7.82
CA PHE A 252 -15.25 1.55 -6.51
C PHE A 252 -14.34 1.08 -5.36
N VAL A 253 -13.84 -0.17 -5.43
CA VAL A 253 -12.95 -0.71 -4.39
C VAL A 253 -11.64 0.06 -4.32
N PHE A 254 -11.02 0.44 -5.46
CA PHE A 254 -9.86 1.31 -5.48
C PHE A 254 -10.15 2.65 -4.79
N ALA A 255 -11.19 3.36 -5.21
CA ALA A 255 -11.54 4.67 -4.68
C ALA A 255 -11.83 4.61 -3.18
N PHE A 256 -12.55 3.58 -2.76
CA PHE A 256 -12.95 3.38 -1.39
C PHE A 256 -11.77 3.03 -0.48
N THR A 257 -10.94 2.08 -0.90
CA THR A 257 -9.74 1.68 -0.15
C THR A 257 -8.77 2.84 -0.03
N ASP A 258 -8.53 3.58 -1.11
CA ASP A 258 -7.66 4.76 -1.14
C ASP A 258 -8.16 5.87 -0.20
N LEU A 259 -9.44 6.19 -0.28
CA LEU A 259 -10.09 7.17 0.61
C LEU A 259 -9.91 6.82 2.10
N PHE A 260 -10.13 5.53 2.46
CA PHE A 260 -10.04 5.10 3.86
C PHE A 260 -8.62 4.99 4.36
N ASP A 261 -7.69 4.50 3.53
CA ASP A 261 -6.28 4.42 3.86
C ASP A 261 -5.74 5.82 4.15
N SER A 262 -6.01 6.77 3.26
CA SER A 262 -5.61 8.16 3.42
C SER A 262 -6.22 8.82 4.65
N LEU A 263 -7.53 8.67 4.88
CA LEU A 263 -8.17 9.23 6.06
C LEU A 263 -7.62 8.66 7.36
N SER A 264 -7.46 7.35 7.44
CA SER A 264 -6.91 6.69 8.62
C SER A 264 -5.48 7.17 8.89
N THR A 265 -4.70 7.34 7.84
CA THR A 265 -3.33 7.84 7.92
C THR A 265 -3.28 9.29 8.36
N PHE A 266 -4.12 10.17 7.81
CA PHE A 266 -4.18 11.57 8.25
C PHE A 266 -4.55 11.71 9.72
N VAL A 267 -5.56 10.95 10.16
CA VAL A 267 -5.97 10.94 11.59
C VAL A 267 -4.84 10.40 12.45
N GLY A 268 -4.22 9.28 12.06
CA GLY A 268 -3.10 8.69 12.80
C GLY A 268 -1.89 9.62 12.89
N LEU A 269 -1.55 10.35 11.81
CA LEU A 269 -0.49 11.35 11.80
C LEU A 269 -0.81 12.55 12.69
N ALA A 270 -2.05 13.03 12.66
CA ALA A 270 -2.49 14.13 13.52
C ALA A 270 -2.48 13.74 15.00
N GLU A 271 -2.88 12.52 15.35
CA GLU A 271 -2.79 12.00 16.72
C GLU A 271 -1.35 11.85 17.19
N ALA A 272 -0.49 11.25 16.34
CA ALA A 272 0.91 10.96 16.70
C ALA A 272 1.78 12.23 16.80
N SER A 273 1.44 13.28 16.06
CA SER A 273 2.24 14.51 15.96
C SER A 273 1.66 15.72 16.70
N GLY A 274 0.40 15.61 17.17
CA GLY A 274 -0.35 16.76 17.68
C GLY A 274 -0.69 17.80 16.60
N TYR A 275 -0.57 17.43 15.30
CA TYR A 275 -0.77 18.33 14.16
C TYR A 275 -2.26 18.44 13.82
N LYS A 276 -2.99 19.10 14.72
CA LYS A 276 -4.45 19.29 14.67
C LYS A 276 -4.79 20.77 14.48
N ASP A 277 -5.97 21.02 13.94
CA ASP A 277 -6.59 22.34 13.94
C ASP A 277 -7.30 22.63 15.28
N GLU A 278 -7.96 23.79 15.39
CA GLU A 278 -8.66 24.23 16.60
C GLU A 278 -9.85 23.30 16.96
N ASP A 279 -10.41 22.61 15.97
CA ASP A 279 -11.52 21.65 16.15
C ASP A 279 -11.04 20.23 16.46
N GLY A 280 -9.72 20.02 16.57
CA GLY A 280 -9.11 18.71 16.85
C GLY A 280 -8.97 17.79 15.63
N ASN A 281 -9.29 18.25 14.43
CA ASN A 281 -9.11 17.51 13.18
C ASN A 281 -7.69 17.64 12.64
N PRO A 282 -7.25 16.73 11.73
CA PRO A 282 -5.99 16.89 11.02
C PRO A 282 -5.94 18.23 10.28
N ARG A 283 -4.87 18.99 10.49
CA ARG A 283 -4.69 20.31 9.88
C ARG A 283 -4.73 20.22 8.35
N ASN A 284 -5.46 21.16 7.70
CA ASN A 284 -5.60 21.23 6.24
C ASN A 284 -6.10 19.92 5.59
N LEU A 285 -6.87 19.10 6.30
CA LEU A 285 -7.33 17.78 5.85
C LEU A 285 -7.95 17.82 4.45
N LYS A 286 -8.83 18.81 4.17
CA LYS A 286 -9.48 18.94 2.86
C LYS A 286 -8.47 19.10 1.73
N LYS A 287 -7.46 19.98 1.90
CA LYS A 287 -6.42 20.20 0.88
C LYS A 287 -5.53 18.97 0.72
N SER A 288 -5.23 18.29 1.82
CA SER A 288 -4.44 17.06 1.78
C SER A 288 -5.13 15.94 0.99
N LEU A 289 -6.43 15.77 1.18
CA LEU A 289 -7.22 14.78 0.43
C LEU A 289 -7.40 15.14 -1.05
N LEU A 290 -7.48 16.44 -1.37
CA LEU A 290 -7.47 16.86 -2.78
C LEU A 290 -6.11 16.58 -3.44
N ALA A 291 -4.99 16.85 -2.73
CA ALA A 291 -3.66 16.52 -3.23
C ALA A 291 -3.49 15.01 -3.46
N ASP A 292 -4.02 14.23 -2.55
CA ASP A 292 -4.00 12.77 -2.61
C ASP A 292 -4.81 12.23 -3.80
N ALA A 293 -6.07 12.66 -3.94
CA ALA A 293 -6.93 12.28 -5.07
C ALA A 293 -6.32 12.66 -6.44
N ILE A 294 -5.71 13.85 -6.54
CA ILE A 294 -5.02 14.27 -7.77
C ILE A 294 -3.79 13.40 -8.03
N THR A 295 -3.08 12.98 -6.97
CA THR A 295 -1.95 12.05 -7.10
C THR A 295 -2.41 10.69 -7.60
N THR A 296 -3.55 10.17 -7.13
CA THR A 296 -4.14 8.93 -7.62
C THR A 296 -4.53 9.02 -9.10
N ILE A 297 -5.13 10.13 -9.55
CA ILE A 297 -5.41 10.37 -10.98
C ILE A 297 -4.10 10.34 -11.77
N PHE A 298 -3.08 11.05 -11.30
CA PHE A 298 -1.76 11.09 -11.93
C PHE A 298 -1.12 9.70 -11.97
N SER A 299 -1.27 8.89 -10.93
CA SER A 299 -0.76 7.51 -10.85
C SER A 299 -1.28 6.64 -11.99
N GLY A 300 -2.60 6.64 -12.23
CA GLY A 300 -3.20 5.91 -13.34
C GLY A 300 -2.68 6.36 -14.72
N LEU A 301 -2.39 7.65 -14.89
CA LEU A 301 -1.86 8.19 -16.16
C LEU A 301 -0.39 7.86 -16.40
N VAL A 302 0.45 7.86 -15.36
CA VAL A 302 1.87 7.55 -15.51
C VAL A 302 2.18 6.06 -15.44
N GLY A 303 1.20 5.22 -15.08
CA GLY A 303 1.31 3.77 -15.15
C GLY A 303 1.75 3.12 -13.84
N THR A 304 1.06 3.43 -12.73
CA THR A 304 1.23 2.75 -11.45
C THR A 304 -0.08 2.73 -10.65
N SER A 305 -0.11 2.03 -9.51
CA SER A 305 -1.24 2.00 -8.59
C SER A 305 -1.42 3.33 -7.85
N SER A 306 -2.46 3.45 -7.03
CA SER A 306 -2.81 4.68 -6.32
C SER A 306 -1.70 5.17 -5.39
N GLY A 307 -1.39 6.46 -5.48
CA GLY A 307 -0.58 7.15 -4.48
C GLY A 307 -1.43 7.51 -3.26
N THR A 308 -0.90 7.31 -2.07
CA THR A 308 -1.57 7.60 -0.80
C THR A 308 -0.60 8.18 0.22
N VAL A 309 -1.12 8.80 1.27
CA VAL A 309 -0.30 9.36 2.33
C VAL A 309 0.29 8.26 3.21
N TYR A 310 1.59 8.37 3.47
CA TYR A 310 2.34 7.40 4.28
C TYR A 310 2.35 7.75 5.76
N ILE A 311 1.96 6.79 6.60
CA ILE A 311 2.00 6.92 8.07
C ILE A 311 3.43 7.13 8.59
N GLU A 312 4.42 6.65 7.86
CA GLU A 312 5.84 6.82 8.13
C GLU A 312 6.28 8.30 8.08
N SER A 313 5.48 9.19 7.52
CA SER A 313 5.68 10.64 7.61
C SER A 313 5.82 11.12 9.06
N ALA A 314 5.26 10.37 10.02
CA ALA A 314 5.46 10.58 11.45
C ALA A 314 6.93 10.63 11.88
N VAL A 315 7.84 9.99 11.14
CA VAL A 315 9.28 10.02 11.43
C VAL A 315 9.83 11.43 11.27
N GLY A 316 9.58 12.09 10.13
CA GLY A 316 10.01 13.46 9.90
C GLY A 316 9.34 14.46 10.85
N ILE A 317 8.06 14.25 11.14
CA ILE A 317 7.33 15.12 12.07
C ILE A 317 7.95 15.05 13.48
N ARG A 318 8.30 13.84 13.96
CA ARG A 318 9.01 13.68 15.25
C ARG A 318 10.40 14.31 15.25
N GLU A 319 11.05 14.44 14.10
CA GLU A 319 12.34 15.12 13.96
C GLU A 319 12.20 16.64 13.75
N GLY A 320 10.99 17.17 13.83
CA GLY A 320 10.70 18.60 13.85
C GLY A 320 10.15 19.16 12.54
N GLY A 321 9.80 18.30 11.55
CA GLY A 321 9.10 18.70 10.33
C GLY A 321 7.67 19.15 10.64
N LYS A 322 7.33 20.38 10.28
CA LYS A 322 6.03 21.00 10.59
C LYS A 322 5.38 21.65 9.38
N THR A 323 6.07 21.75 8.27
CA THR A 323 5.58 22.43 7.08
C THR A 323 5.72 21.58 5.83
N GLY A 324 5.13 22.06 4.73
CA GLY A 324 5.24 21.43 3.43
C GLY A 324 6.68 21.30 2.91
N LEU A 325 7.65 22.04 3.46
CA LEU A 325 9.05 21.95 3.04
C LEU A 325 9.63 20.55 3.31
N THR A 326 9.21 19.89 4.40
CA THR A 326 9.55 18.49 4.69
C THR A 326 9.11 17.55 3.57
N ALA A 327 7.86 17.67 3.12
CA ALA A 327 7.32 16.85 2.04
C ALA A 327 7.97 17.16 0.68
N ILE A 328 8.19 18.45 0.37
CA ILE A 328 8.90 18.88 -0.85
C ILE A 328 10.31 18.31 -0.89
N THR A 329 11.04 18.36 0.22
CA THR A 329 12.40 17.82 0.31
C THR A 329 12.41 16.31 0.03
N ALA A 330 11.50 15.57 0.64
CA ALA A 330 11.38 14.14 0.38
C ALA A 330 11.00 13.85 -1.08
N GLY A 331 10.06 14.61 -1.65
CA GLY A 331 9.64 14.48 -3.05
C GLY A 331 10.78 14.70 -4.04
N ILE A 332 11.65 15.70 -3.79
CA ILE A 332 12.82 15.94 -4.63
C ILE A 332 13.85 14.82 -4.53
N LEU A 333 14.00 14.20 -3.36
CA LEU A 333 14.95 13.12 -3.15
C LEU A 333 14.56 11.82 -3.89
N PHE A 334 13.32 11.66 -4.32
CA PHE A 334 12.92 10.57 -5.20
C PHE A 334 13.48 10.70 -6.62
N LEU A 335 13.57 11.92 -7.18
CA LEU A 335 13.90 12.16 -8.59
C LEU A 335 15.21 11.53 -9.09
N PRO A 336 16.32 11.51 -8.34
CA PRO A 336 17.53 10.84 -8.80
C PRO A 336 17.33 9.36 -9.16
N PHE A 337 16.38 8.68 -8.51
CA PHE A 337 16.11 7.26 -8.72
C PHE A 337 15.44 6.92 -10.08
N LEU A 338 15.04 7.93 -10.85
CA LEU A 338 14.65 7.76 -12.26
C LEU A 338 15.72 7.05 -13.09
N PHE A 339 16.98 7.23 -12.73
CA PHE A 339 18.12 6.72 -13.50
C PHE A 339 18.72 5.42 -12.93
N PHE A 340 18.22 4.93 -11.78
CA PHE A 340 18.78 3.79 -11.08
C PHE A 340 17.96 2.50 -11.19
N SER A 341 17.07 2.40 -12.19
CA SER A 341 16.24 1.18 -12.35
C SER A 341 17.06 -0.12 -12.45
N PRO A 342 18.24 -0.19 -13.13
CA PRO A 342 19.03 -1.41 -13.14
C PRO A 342 19.62 -1.77 -11.77
N LEU A 343 19.98 -0.76 -10.98
CA LEU A 343 20.47 -0.98 -9.61
C LEU A 343 19.37 -1.51 -8.71
N LEU A 344 18.14 -1.03 -8.87
CA LEU A 344 17.00 -1.47 -8.09
C LEU A 344 16.53 -2.88 -8.47
N SER A 345 16.69 -3.29 -9.72
CA SER A 345 16.34 -4.63 -10.19
C SER A 345 17.25 -5.75 -9.65
N ILE A 346 18.37 -5.40 -9.00
CA ILE A 346 19.22 -6.36 -8.28
C ILE A 346 18.48 -6.99 -7.09
N VAL A 347 17.50 -6.28 -6.52
CA VAL A 347 16.77 -6.72 -5.34
C VAL A 347 15.77 -7.82 -5.74
N PRO A 348 15.95 -9.07 -5.29
CA PRO A 348 15.05 -10.17 -5.65
C PRO A 348 13.74 -10.07 -4.89
N SER A 349 12.70 -10.74 -5.41
CA SER A 349 11.34 -10.76 -4.82
C SER A 349 11.35 -11.21 -3.36
N ILE A 350 12.20 -12.16 -2.98
CA ILE A 350 12.30 -12.61 -1.57
C ILE A 350 12.76 -11.52 -0.62
N ALA A 351 13.61 -10.60 -1.07
CA ALA A 351 14.06 -9.49 -0.24
C ALA A 351 12.97 -8.40 -0.09
N SER A 352 12.20 -8.13 -1.15
CA SER A 352 11.03 -7.24 -1.07
C SER A 352 9.88 -7.87 -0.25
N SER A 353 9.75 -9.19 -0.25
CA SER A 353 8.75 -9.94 0.52
C SER A 353 8.88 -9.73 2.04
N ILE A 354 10.10 -9.46 2.53
CA ILE A 354 10.31 -9.08 3.94
C ILE A 354 9.52 -7.82 4.29
N ALA A 355 9.54 -6.82 3.39
CA ALA A 355 8.77 -5.60 3.60
C ALA A 355 7.26 -5.88 3.61
N LEU A 356 6.76 -6.75 2.74
CA LEU A 356 5.34 -7.13 2.71
C LEU A 356 4.90 -7.74 4.04
N VAL A 357 5.66 -8.69 4.58
CA VAL A 357 5.34 -9.36 5.85
C VAL A 357 5.40 -8.38 7.03
N LEU A 358 6.44 -7.55 7.10
CA LEU A 358 6.59 -6.62 8.22
C LEU A 358 5.59 -5.46 8.17
N VAL A 359 5.34 -4.88 7.00
CA VAL A 359 4.29 -3.85 6.82
C VAL A 359 2.93 -4.43 7.17
N GLY A 360 2.63 -5.65 6.70
CA GLY A 360 1.40 -6.32 7.06
C GLY A 360 1.25 -6.49 8.57
N SER A 361 2.33 -6.83 9.28
CA SER A 361 2.31 -6.93 10.75
C SER A 361 2.01 -5.58 11.42
N PHE A 362 2.50 -4.46 10.89
CA PHE A 362 2.21 -3.13 11.43
C PHE A 362 0.76 -2.72 11.22
N MET A 363 0.14 -3.21 10.14
CA MET A 363 -1.28 -2.97 9.84
C MET A 363 -2.23 -3.71 10.81
N MET A 364 -1.73 -4.59 11.68
CA MET A 364 -2.53 -5.23 12.75
C MET A 364 -2.84 -4.28 13.92
N LYS A 365 -2.10 -3.18 14.09
CA LYS A 365 -2.23 -2.28 15.23
C LYS A 365 -3.67 -1.75 15.47
N PRO A 366 -4.49 -1.39 14.44
CA PRO A 366 -5.85 -0.94 14.66
C PRO A 366 -6.78 -1.96 15.33
N LEU A 367 -6.46 -3.26 15.31
CA LEU A 367 -7.26 -4.32 15.96
C LEU A 367 -7.39 -4.13 17.47
N THR A 368 -6.47 -3.44 18.11
CA THR A 368 -6.54 -3.11 19.55
C THR A 368 -7.70 -2.18 19.89
N LYS A 369 -8.30 -1.51 18.90
CA LYS A 369 -9.43 -0.59 19.07
C LYS A 369 -10.79 -1.28 18.89
N ILE A 370 -10.81 -2.58 18.57
CA ILE A 370 -12.02 -3.37 18.32
C ILE A 370 -12.51 -3.96 19.63
N ASN A 371 -13.82 -3.92 19.85
CA ASN A 371 -14.44 -4.58 20.99
C ASN A 371 -14.73 -6.06 20.68
N TRP A 372 -13.76 -6.91 20.94
CA TRP A 372 -13.85 -8.35 20.71
C TRP A 372 -14.86 -9.07 21.61
N SER A 373 -15.33 -8.42 22.68
CA SER A 373 -16.37 -8.98 23.58
C SER A 373 -17.77 -8.87 23.00
N MET A 374 -17.97 -8.14 21.91
CA MET A 374 -19.27 -7.97 21.25
C MET A 374 -19.31 -8.84 19.98
N PRO A 375 -20.04 -9.97 19.96
CA PRO A 375 -20.08 -10.86 18.81
C PRO A 375 -20.57 -10.21 17.52
N ASP A 376 -21.48 -9.25 17.62
CA ASP A 376 -22.01 -8.47 16.49
C ASP A 376 -21.00 -7.49 15.86
N GLU A 377 -19.86 -7.28 16.52
CA GLU A 377 -18.69 -6.58 15.94
C GLU A 377 -17.56 -7.54 15.60
N ALA A 378 -17.23 -8.44 16.51
CA ALA A 378 -16.09 -9.35 16.37
C ALA A 378 -16.23 -10.30 15.17
N ILE A 379 -17.42 -10.85 14.92
CA ILE A 379 -17.64 -11.79 13.82
C ILE A 379 -17.47 -11.13 12.44
N PRO A 380 -18.07 -9.97 12.13
CA PRO A 380 -17.84 -9.28 10.87
C PRO A 380 -16.38 -8.88 10.66
N VAL A 381 -15.72 -8.42 11.72
CA VAL A 381 -14.30 -8.10 11.71
C VAL A 381 -13.47 -9.32 11.34
N PHE A 382 -13.74 -10.46 11.99
CA PHE A 382 -13.04 -11.72 11.71
C PHE A 382 -13.21 -12.14 10.25
N PHE A 383 -14.45 -12.15 9.73
CA PHE A 383 -14.69 -12.51 8.34
C PHE A 383 -14.02 -11.55 7.36
N THR A 384 -14.08 -10.24 7.61
CA THR A 384 -13.38 -9.25 6.79
C THR A 384 -11.89 -9.57 6.67
N MET A 385 -11.24 -9.88 7.79
CA MET A 385 -9.81 -10.09 7.85
C MET A 385 -9.38 -11.41 7.23
N ILE A 386 -10.06 -12.51 7.60
CA ILE A 386 -9.60 -13.85 7.25
C ILE A 386 -9.90 -14.21 5.79
N LEU A 387 -10.99 -13.68 5.23
CA LEU A 387 -11.37 -14.00 3.86
C LEU A 387 -10.46 -13.31 2.84
N MET A 388 -9.85 -12.18 3.13
CA MET A 388 -8.93 -11.53 2.20
C MET A 388 -7.76 -12.44 1.78
N PRO A 389 -6.95 -12.99 2.68
CA PRO A 389 -5.89 -13.92 2.29
C PRO A 389 -6.42 -15.27 1.81
N LEU A 390 -7.50 -15.81 2.40
CA LEU A 390 -7.98 -17.15 2.04
C LEU A 390 -8.68 -17.22 0.68
N THR A 391 -9.30 -16.11 0.23
CA THR A 391 -9.93 -16.03 -1.10
C THR A 391 -9.03 -15.33 -2.12
N TYR A 392 -7.84 -14.91 -1.71
CA TYR A 392 -6.92 -14.11 -2.53
C TYR A 392 -7.59 -12.82 -3.07
N SER A 393 -8.56 -12.27 -2.34
CA SER A 393 -9.39 -11.15 -2.76
C SER A 393 -9.73 -10.20 -1.62
N ILE A 394 -9.21 -8.98 -1.68
CA ILE A 394 -9.55 -7.91 -0.74
C ILE A 394 -11.04 -7.59 -0.84
N THR A 395 -11.58 -7.56 -2.06
CA THR A 395 -12.99 -7.26 -2.32
C THR A 395 -13.92 -8.23 -1.61
N THR A 396 -13.64 -9.55 -1.69
CA THR A 396 -14.45 -10.58 -1.03
C THR A 396 -14.49 -10.36 0.49
N GLY A 397 -13.34 -10.08 1.10
CA GLY A 397 -13.29 -9.79 2.54
C GLY A 397 -14.12 -8.57 2.94
N ILE A 398 -14.05 -7.48 2.16
CA ILE A 398 -14.84 -6.26 2.38
C ILE A 398 -16.34 -6.56 2.26
N ILE A 399 -16.75 -7.23 1.20
CA ILE A 399 -18.15 -7.55 0.91
C ILE A 399 -18.77 -8.39 2.04
N ILE A 400 -18.14 -9.50 2.37
CA ILE A 400 -18.64 -10.39 3.43
C ILE A 400 -18.64 -9.68 4.79
N GLY A 401 -17.65 -8.83 5.04
CA GLY A 401 -17.61 -7.99 6.23
C GLY A 401 -18.81 -7.07 6.35
N PHE A 402 -19.16 -6.34 5.30
CA PHE A 402 -20.33 -5.43 5.30
C PHE A 402 -21.65 -6.18 5.40
N LEU A 403 -21.79 -7.29 4.66
CA LEU A 403 -23.01 -8.10 4.71
C LEU A 403 -23.21 -8.72 6.09
N SER A 404 -22.17 -9.32 6.67
CA SER A 404 -22.24 -9.93 8.00
C SER A 404 -22.49 -8.89 9.10
N TRP A 405 -21.89 -7.69 9.01
CA TRP A 405 -22.16 -6.59 9.92
C TRP A 405 -23.64 -6.20 9.90
N THR A 406 -24.17 -5.95 8.73
CA THR A 406 -25.57 -5.53 8.59
C THR A 406 -26.53 -6.60 9.08
N LEU A 407 -26.27 -7.86 8.72
CA LEU A 407 -27.08 -9.00 9.14
C LEU A 407 -27.08 -9.13 10.67
N LEU A 408 -25.92 -9.13 11.30
CA LEU A 408 -25.82 -9.29 12.75
C LEU A 408 -26.41 -8.11 13.50
N LYS A 409 -26.17 -6.86 13.07
CA LYS A 409 -26.79 -5.68 13.70
C LYS A 409 -28.31 -5.69 13.57
N PHE A 410 -28.83 -6.14 12.42
CA PHE A 410 -30.27 -6.24 12.22
C PHE A 410 -30.92 -7.24 13.18
N PHE A 411 -30.36 -8.46 13.29
CA PHE A 411 -30.90 -9.50 14.17
C PHE A 411 -30.60 -9.28 15.66
N SER A 412 -29.57 -8.53 16.00
CA SER A 412 -29.28 -8.13 17.39
C SER A 412 -30.12 -6.96 17.87
N GLY A 413 -31.07 -6.47 17.05
CA GLY A 413 -31.95 -5.35 17.43
C GLY A 413 -31.31 -3.96 17.38
N LYS A 414 -30.04 -3.84 16.94
CA LYS A 414 -29.27 -2.60 16.85
C LYS A 414 -29.40 -1.96 15.44
N LYS A 415 -30.65 -1.75 15.00
CA LYS A 415 -30.94 -1.22 13.66
C LYS A 415 -30.44 0.21 13.44
N GLU A 416 -30.26 0.96 14.49
CA GLU A 416 -29.71 2.32 14.48
C GLU A 416 -28.25 2.37 14.02
N ASP A 417 -27.50 1.26 14.18
CA ASP A 417 -26.13 1.12 13.66
C ASP A 417 -26.07 0.83 12.14
N ILE A 418 -27.25 0.65 11.50
CA ILE A 418 -27.34 0.39 10.06
C ILE A 418 -27.68 1.69 9.33
N ASN A 419 -26.66 2.29 8.74
CA ASN A 419 -26.83 3.52 7.98
C ASN A 419 -27.36 3.22 6.56
N PRO A 420 -28.22 4.09 5.96
CA PRO A 420 -28.69 3.94 4.59
C PRO A 420 -27.59 3.77 3.53
N ALA A 421 -26.45 4.45 3.71
CA ALA A 421 -25.31 4.27 2.81
C ALA A 421 -24.71 2.86 2.89
N LEU A 422 -24.71 2.24 4.07
CA LEU A 422 -24.29 0.85 4.24
C LEU A 422 -25.22 -0.13 3.50
N LEU A 423 -26.52 0.15 3.45
CA LEU A 423 -27.48 -0.65 2.69
C LEU A 423 -27.24 -0.57 1.18
N ILE A 424 -26.88 0.62 0.66
CA ILE A 424 -26.50 0.80 -0.74
C ILE A 424 -25.21 0.00 -1.05
N ILE A 425 -24.22 0.08 -0.18
CA ILE A 425 -22.98 -0.70 -0.31
C ILE A 425 -23.29 -2.20 -0.32
N ASN A 426 -24.16 -2.67 0.58
CA ASN A 426 -24.56 -4.07 0.62
C ASN A 426 -25.32 -4.52 -0.64
N LEU A 427 -26.16 -3.67 -1.21
CA LEU A 427 -26.83 -3.98 -2.47
C LEU A 427 -25.85 -4.13 -3.62
N LEU A 428 -24.90 -3.19 -3.73
CA LEU A 428 -23.82 -3.29 -4.72
C LEU A 428 -22.92 -4.52 -4.48
N SER A 429 -22.68 -4.86 -3.22
CA SER A 429 -21.92 -6.05 -2.84
C SER A 429 -22.63 -7.34 -3.24
N LEU A 430 -23.94 -7.44 -3.08
CA LEU A 430 -24.73 -8.59 -3.53
C LEU A 430 -24.74 -8.71 -5.05
N LEU A 431 -24.86 -7.59 -5.76
CA LEU A 431 -24.74 -7.58 -7.22
C LEU A 431 -23.38 -8.07 -7.70
N TYR A 432 -22.30 -7.67 -7.01
CA TYR A 432 -20.95 -8.16 -7.34
C TYR A 432 -20.77 -9.65 -7.11
N LEU A 433 -21.37 -10.23 -6.06
CA LEU A 433 -21.27 -11.68 -5.80
C LEU A 433 -22.11 -12.53 -6.78
N TRP A 434 -23.06 -11.91 -7.46
CA TRP A 434 -23.97 -12.58 -8.40
C TRP A 434 -23.49 -12.52 -9.85
N LEU A 435 -22.61 -11.60 -10.16
CA LEU A 435 -21.93 -11.46 -11.46
C LEU A 435 -20.64 -12.28 -11.54
#